data_6c6d1d384ad273e37a6979bf8a6e7911
#
_entry.id   6c6d1d384ad273e37a6979bf8a6e7911
#
_cell.length_a   1.000
_cell.length_b   1.000
_cell.length_c   1.000
_cell.angle_alpha   90.00
_cell.angle_beta   90.00
_cell.angle_gamma   90.00
#
_symmetry.space_group_name_H-M   'P 1'
#
loop_
_entity.id
_entity.type
_entity.pdbx_description
1 polymer ?
#
loop_
_entity_poly.entity_id
_entity_poly.type
_entity_poly.pdbx_seq_one_letter_code
_entity_poly.pdbx_strand_id
1 'polypeptide(L)'
;MEEEVIRQHYSEKEKKEIFELEFLPHINSMYNFGYRLTLDRDDSKDLVQDTYFKAYRFVESFQKGTNAKAWLFRILKNSFINDYRKKIKEPNKVDYQEVESYYNSEDVDRQITSDLRVDALKDMIGDEISNALNSLDVDFRTVIILCDLEGFKYEEMAKILDIPIGTVRSRLHRARQLLKEKLSEYAKSMGYKNT
;
A
#
# COMPACT_ATOMS: atom_id res chain seq x y z
N MET A 1 -22.05 -15.01 5.60
CA MET A 1 -22.38 -15.46 4.23
C MET A 1 -21.06 -15.41 3.49
N GLU A 2 -20.50 -16.57 3.18
CA GLU A 2 -19.33 -16.69 2.29
C GLU A 2 -19.83 -16.28 0.91
N GLU A 3 -19.27 -15.22 0.33
CA GLU A 3 -19.47 -14.91 -1.08
C GLU A 3 -18.87 -16.09 -1.86
N GLU A 4 -19.73 -16.86 -2.51
CA GLU A 4 -19.32 -17.90 -3.45
C GLU A 4 -18.45 -17.24 -4.52
N VAL A 5 -17.16 -17.54 -4.52
CA VAL A 5 -16.23 -17.06 -5.56
C VAL A 5 -16.60 -17.78 -6.85
N ILE A 6 -17.43 -17.14 -7.68
CA ILE A 6 -17.76 -17.64 -9.01
C ILE A 6 -16.46 -17.63 -9.82
N ARG A 7 -15.85 -18.79 -9.98
CA ARG A 7 -14.66 -18.95 -10.84
C ARG A 7 -15.08 -18.80 -12.30
N GLN A 8 -14.54 -17.82 -12.96
CA GLN A 8 -14.73 -17.61 -14.40
C GLN A 8 -13.71 -18.46 -15.16
N HIS A 9 -14.15 -19.12 -16.21
CA HIS A 9 -13.23 -19.90 -17.04
C HIS A 9 -12.77 -19.02 -18.20
N TYR A 10 -11.52 -18.54 -18.14
CA TYR A 10 -10.91 -17.72 -19.19
C TYR A 10 -9.97 -18.57 -20.04
N SER A 11 -10.03 -18.40 -21.36
CA SER A 11 -9.02 -18.89 -22.28
C SER A 11 -7.66 -18.19 -22.02
N GLU A 12 -6.56 -18.79 -22.43
CA GLU A 12 -5.21 -18.18 -22.27
C GLU A 12 -5.11 -16.82 -22.96
N LYS A 13 -5.82 -16.60 -24.06
CA LYS A 13 -5.90 -15.31 -24.73
C LYS A 13 -6.60 -14.26 -23.86
N GLU A 14 -7.73 -14.60 -23.25
CA GLU A 14 -8.47 -13.72 -22.34
C GLU A 14 -7.69 -13.41 -21.08
N LYS A 15 -6.99 -14.39 -20.49
CA LYS A 15 -6.09 -14.17 -19.34
C LYS A 15 -5.02 -13.14 -19.66
N LYS A 16 -4.41 -13.25 -20.85
CA LYS A 16 -3.41 -12.30 -21.31
C LYS A 16 -4.00 -10.91 -21.52
N GLU A 17 -5.16 -10.79 -22.15
CA GLU A 17 -5.87 -9.53 -22.36
C GLU A 17 -6.22 -8.85 -21.01
N ILE A 18 -6.77 -9.60 -20.04
CA ILE A 18 -7.07 -9.08 -18.70
C ILE A 18 -5.79 -8.57 -18.05
N PHE A 19 -4.71 -9.33 -18.11
CA PHE A 19 -3.44 -8.96 -17.51
C PHE A 19 -2.88 -7.67 -18.12
N GLU A 20 -2.86 -7.57 -19.45
CA GLU A 20 -2.31 -6.41 -20.16
C GLU A 20 -3.20 -5.16 -20.02
N LEU A 21 -4.52 -5.30 -20.09
CA LEU A 21 -5.42 -4.16 -20.16
C LEU A 21 -5.96 -3.72 -18.79
N GLU A 22 -6.17 -4.67 -17.87
CA GLU A 22 -6.79 -4.37 -16.58
C GLU A 22 -5.77 -4.36 -15.42
N PHE A 23 -4.68 -5.15 -15.48
CA PHE A 23 -3.74 -5.24 -14.36
C PHE A 23 -2.50 -4.36 -14.54
N LEU A 24 -1.79 -4.46 -15.69
CA LEU A 24 -0.55 -3.72 -15.91
C LEU A 24 -0.67 -2.19 -15.80
N PRO A 25 -1.79 -1.53 -16.16
CA PRO A 25 -1.92 -0.08 -15.99
C PRO A 25 -1.77 0.38 -14.54
N HIS A 26 -1.92 -0.50 -13.55
CA HIS A 26 -1.84 -0.17 -12.13
C HIS A 26 -0.45 -0.39 -11.51
N ILE A 27 0.57 -0.82 -12.29
CA ILE A 27 1.89 -1.19 -11.76
C ILE A 27 2.54 -0.08 -10.94
N ASN A 28 2.43 1.16 -11.37
CA ASN A 28 3.00 2.31 -10.66
C ASN A 28 2.30 2.55 -9.31
N SER A 29 0.95 2.52 -9.29
CA SER A 29 0.18 2.64 -8.04
C SER A 29 0.50 1.50 -7.07
N MET A 30 0.66 0.28 -7.61
CA MET A 30 1.04 -0.89 -6.82
C MET A 30 2.43 -0.73 -6.20
N TYR A 31 3.41 -0.26 -6.99
CA TYR A 31 4.76 -0.02 -6.50
C TYR A 31 4.78 1.06 -5.41
N ASN A 32 4.11 2.19 -5.65
CA ASN A 32 4.02 3.28 -4.68
C ASN A 32 3.34 2.84 -3.37
N PHE A 33 2.28 2.06 -3.46
CA PHE A 33 1.61 1.50 -2.29
C PHE A 33 2.53 0.53 -1.55
N GLY A 34 3.17 -0.41 -2.26
CA GLY A 34 4.15 -1.35 -1.71
C GLY A 34 5.29 -0.64 -0.99
N TYR A 35 5.89 0.37 -1.62
CA TYR A 35 6.96 1.16 -1.01
C TYR A 35 6.54 1.87 0.28
N ARG A 36 5.33 2.43 0.32
CA ARG A 36 4.81 3.06 1.52
C ARG A 36 4.43 2.07 2.64
N LEU A 37 4.26 0.81 2.32
CA LEU A 37 4.05 -0.24 3.31
C LEU A 37 5.38 -0.80 3.84
N THR A 38 6.33 -1.08 2.95
CA THR A 38 7.62 -1.72 3.29
C THR A 38 8.68 -0.71 3.73
N LEU A 39 8.60 0.53 3.24
CA LEU A 39 9.62 1.60 3.35
C LEU A 39 10.98 1.18 2.75
N ASP A 40 11.00 0.13 1.96
CA ASP A 40 12.16 -0.41 1.28
C ASP A 40 11.86 -0.62 -0.21
N ARG A 41 12.82 -0.27 -1.08
CA ARG A 41 12.66 -0.33 -2.54
C ARG A 41 12.64 -1.75 -3.08
N ASP A 42 13.49 -2.62 -2.56
CA ASP A 42 13.63 -3.98 -3.05
C ASP A 42 12.50 -4.87 -2.51
N ASP A 43 12.18 -4.77 -1.20
CA ASP A 43 10.98 -5.40 -0.64
C ASP A 43 9.70 -4.98 -1.39
N SER A 44 9.63 -3.71 -1.82
CA SER A 44 8.50 -3.21 -2.61
C SER A 44 8.42 -3.85 -4.00
N LYS A 45 9.55 -3.98 -4.70
CA LYS A 45 9.61 -4.64 -6.02
C LYS A 45 9.20 -6.10 -5.91
N ASP A 46 9.74 -6.80 -4.92
CA ASP A 46 9.41 -8.21 -4.67
C ASP A 46 7.93 -8.40 -4.33
N LEU A 47 7.39 -7.53 -3.49
CA LEU A 47 5.98 -7.53 -3.13
C LEU A 47 5.06 -7.29 -4.34
N VAL A 48 5.44 -6.36 -5.23
CA VAL A 48 4.69 -6.10 -6.46
C VAL A 48 4.79 -7.28 -7.43
N GLN A 49 5.99 -7.86 -7.60
CA GLN A 49 6.19 -9.02 -8.45
C GLN A 49 5.36 -10.22 -7.97
N ASP A 50 5.40 -10.53 -6.66
CA ASP A 50 4.58 -11.59 -6.05
C ASP A 50 3.08 -11.33 -6.25
N THR A 51 2.66 -10.06 -6.12
CA THR A 51 1.28 -9.67 -6.34
C THR A 51 0.83 -9.93 -7.77
N TYR A 52 1.61 -9.54 -8.78
CA TYR A 52 1.27 -9.78 -10.18
C TYR A 52 1.33 -11.28 -10.55
N PHE A 53 2.27 -12.02 -9.98
CA PHE A 53 2.30 -13.47 -10.13
C PHE A 53 1.03 -14.13 -9.57
N LYS A 54 0.60 -13.73 -8.37
CA LYS A 54 -0.65 -14.20 -7.77
C LYS A 54 -1.87 -13.75 -8.58
N ALA A 55 -1.89 -12.50 -9.06
CA ALA A 55 -2.96 -11.99 -9.89
C ALA A 55 -3.13 -12.81 -11.18
N TYR A 56 -2.03 -13.15 -11.86
CA TYR A 56 -2.08 -14.01 -13.03
C TYR A 56 -2.55 -15.44 -12.69
N ARG A 57 -2.01 -16.02 -11.63
CA ARG A 57 -2.37 -17.37 -11.17
C ARG A 57 -3.85 -17.49 -10.79
N PHE A 58 -4.41 -16.46 -10.20
CA PHE A 58 -5.79 -16.45 -9.71
C PHE A 58 -6.73 -15.60 -10.57
N VAL A 59 -6.37 -15.33 -11.83
CA VAL A 59 -7.17 -14.49 -12.73
C VAL A 59 -8.60 -14.97 -12.89
N GLU A 60 -8.86 -16.29 -12.78
CA GLU A 60 -10.19 -16.89 -12.84
C GLU A 60 -11.10 -16.48 -11.65
N SER A 61 -10.54 -15.95 -10.58
CA SER A 61 -11.30 -15.36 -9.46
C SER A 61 -11.55 -13.86 -9.63
N PHE A 62 -11.01 -13.25 -10.67
CA PHE A 62 -11.27 -11.86 -11.03
C PHE A 62 -12.44 -11.78 -12.00
N GLN A 63 -13.41 -10.94 -11.72
CA GLN A 63 -14.51 -10.67 -12.64
C GLN A 63 -14.16 -9.50 -13.55
N LYS A 64 -14.00 -9.78 -14.86
CA LYS A 64 -13.69 -8.78 -15.88
C LYS A 64 -14.70 -7.61 -15.84
N GLY A 65 -14.19 -6.38 -15.96
CA GLY A 65 -15.01 -5.17 -15.92
C GLY A 65 -15.35 -4.68 -14.50
N THR A 66 -14.83 -5.35 -13.45
CA THR A 66 -14.92 -4.84 -12.07
C THR A 66 -13.70 -3.97 -11.73
N ASN A 67 -13.57 -3.50 -10.48
CA ASN A 67 -12.45 -2.68 -10.06
C ASN A 67 -11.16 -3.52 -9.90
N ALA A 68 -10.41 -3.67 -10.99
CA ALA A 68 -9.13 -4.39 -11.02
C ALA A 68 -8.10 -3.79 -10.05
N LYS A 69 -8.06 -2.46 -9.93
CA LYS A 69 -7.18 -1.76 -8.98
C LYS A 69 -7.45 -2.22 -7.55
N ALA A 70 -8.71 -2.22 -7.11
CA ALA A 70 -9.07 -2.65 -5.75
C ALA A 70 -8.73 -4.13 -5.51
N TRP A 71 -8.94 -4.99 -6.52
CA TRP A 71 -8.62 -6.40 -6.43
C TRP A 71 -7.11 -6.65 -6.28
N LEU A 72 -6.28 -5.96 -7.06
CA LEU A 72 -4.81 -6.02 -6.97
C LEU A 72 -4.31 -5.50 -5.61
N PHE A 73 -4.85 -4.37 -5.12
CA PHE A 73 -4.49 -3.81 -3.82
C PHE A 73 -4.83 -4.77 -2.67
N ARG A 74 -5.94 -5.51 -2.77
CA ARG A 74 -6.28 -6.56 -1.80
C ARG A 74 -5.24 -7.68 -1.79
N ILE A 75 -4.77 -8.14 -2.96
CA ILE A 75 -3.72 -9.16 -3.08
C ILE A 75 -2.43 -8.65 -2.46
N LEU A 76 -1.97 -7.46 -2.84
CA LEU A 76 -0.74 -6.85 -2.33
C LEU A 76 -0.76 -6.72 -0.81
N LYS A 77 -1.83 -6.13 -0.26
CA LYS A 77 -1.99 -5.97 1.19
C LYS A 77 -1.96 -7.32 1.91
N ASN A 78 -2.62 -8.34 1.36
CA ASN A 78 -2.63 -9.67 1.97
C ASN A 78 -1.24 -10.33 1.91
N SER A 79 -0.50 -10.19 0.80
CA SER A 79 0.89 -10.64 0.70
C SER A 79 1.77 -9.98 1.75
N PHE A 80 1.73 -8.65 1.84
CA PHE A 80 2.46 -7.88 2.84
C PHE A 80 2.16 -8.34 4.29
N ILE A 81 0.89 -8.47 4.68
CA ILE A 81 0.52 -8.89 6.04
C ILE A 81 0.99 -10.32 6.32
N ASN A 82 0.94 -11.22 5.34
CA ASN A 82 1.40 -12.59 5.51
C ASN A 82 2.92 -12.65 5.73
N ASP A 83 3.69 -11.87 4.97
CA ASP A 83 5.15 -11.82 5.11
C ASP A 83 5.56 -11.15 6.42
N TYR A 84 4.88 -10.08 6.81
CA TYR A 84 5.05 -9.42 8.10
C TYR A 84 4.79 -10.40 9.27
N ARG A 85 3.70 -11.17 9.21
CA ARG A 85 3.38 -12.18 10.23
C ARG A 85 4.40 -13.31 10.28
N LYS A 86 4.99 -13.72 9.15
CA LYS A 86 6.07 -14.71 9.11
C LYS A 86 7.33 -14.16 9.79
N LYS A 87 7.74 -12.94 9.44
CA LYS A 87 8.91 -12.28 10.07
C LYS A 87 8.77 -12.19 11.59
N ILE A 88 7.57 -11.91 12.13
CA ILE A 88 7.32 -11.87 13.59
C ILE A 88 7.30 -13.27 14.24
N LYS A 89 6.87 -14.32 13.53
CA LYS A 89 6.74 -15.68 14.08
C LYS A 89 8.03 -16.49 14.06
N GLU A 90 9.06 -16.06 13.33
CA GLU A 90 10.38 -16.70 13.33
C GLU A 90 11.20 -16.22 14.55
N PRO A 91 11.27 -17.00 15.66
CA PRO A 91 11.76 -16.50 16.96
C PRO A 91 13.29 -16.30 17.05
N ASN A 92 14.06 -16.54 15.98
CA ASN A 92 15.52 -16.63 16.05
C ASN A 92 16.33 -15.76 15.08
N LYS A 93 15.75 -14.76 14.43
CA LYS A 93 16.52 -13.90 13.49
C LYS A 93 16.23 -12.39 13.55
N VAL A 94 15.40 -11.91 14.45
CA VAL A 94 15.14 -10.47 14.51
C VAL A 94 15.29 -10.01 15.95
N ASP A 95 16.38 -9.32 16.23
CA ASP A 95 16.54 -8.51 17.42
C ASP A 95 15.42 -7.45 17.41
N TYR A 96 14.71 -7.27 18.53
CA TYR A 96 13.61 -6.31 18.66
C TYR A 96 14.05 -4.89 18.31
N GLN A 97 15.35 -4.58 18.44
CA GLN A 97 15.94 -3.33 18.02
C GLN A 97 16.06 -3.19 16.47
N GLU A 98 16.20 -4.29 15.73
CA GLU A 98 16.20 -4.24 14.26
C GLU A 98 14.81 -3.97 13.68
N VAL A 99 13.73 -4.40 14.32
CA VAL A 99 12.37 -4.10 13.85
C VAL A 99 12.05 -2.62 13.99
N GLU A 100 12.47 -2.01 15.09
CA GLU A 100 12.32 -0.57 15.32
C GLU A 100 13.27 0.25 14.43
N SER A 101 14.49 -0.25 14.17
CA SER A 101 15.45 0.35 13.24
C SER A 101 15.05 0.17 11.77
N TYR A 102 14.37 -0.91 11.42
CA TYR A 102 13.83 -1.13 10.07
C TYR A 102 12.76 -0.09 9.71
N TYR A 103 12.08 0.46 10.71
CA TYR A 103 11.12 1.55 10.53
C TYR A 103 11.73 2.96 10.72
N ASN A 104 12.94 3.06 11.30
CA ASN A 104 13.58 4.33 11.65
C ASN A 104 14.95 4.55 10.99
N SER A 105 15.40 3.68 10.06
CA SER A 105 16.68 3.86 9.40
C SER A 105 16.63 5.03 8.41
N GLU A 106 17.07 6.21 8.89
CA GLU A 106 17.40 7.38 8.08
C GLU A 106 18.65 7.18 7.19
N ASP A 107 19.29 6.01 7.26
CA ASP A 107 20.52 5.67 6.54
C ASP A 107 20.26 4.62 5.45
N VAL A 108 19.49 4.97 4.44
CA VAL A 108 19.53 4.24 3.17
C VAL A 108 20.25 5.06 2.13
N ASP A 109 21.49 4.67 2.00
CA ASP A 109 22.47 4.86 0.95
C ASP A 109 22.03 5.69 -0.28
N ARG A 110 22.69 6.86 -0.41
CA ARG A 110 22.55 7.81 -1.54
C ARG A 110 23.20 7.33 -2.83
N GLN A 111 23.38 6.05 -3.03
CA GLN A 111 23.93 5.49 -4.26
C GLN A 111 23.06 4.33 -4.72
N ILE A 112 22.23 4.58 -5.69
CA ILE A 112 22.00 3.75 -6.88
C ILE A 112 20.81 4.35 -7.65
N THR A 113 21.13 4.84 -8.84
CA THR A 113 20.29 5.02 -10.04
C THR A 113 18.86 5.51 -9.85
N SER A 114 18.69 6.74 -10.26
CA SER A 114 17.49 7.46 -10.68
C SER A 114 16.33 6.57 -11.17
N ASP A 115 15.54 6.06 -10.25
CA ASP A 115 14.19 5.66 -10.59
C ASP A 115 13.30 6.92 -10.48
N LEU A 116 13.27 7.67 -11.58
CA LEU A 116 12.61 8.98 -11.75
C LEU A 116 11.15 9.04 -11.23
N ARG A 117 10.56 7.89 -10.88
CA ARG A 117 9.17 7.76 -10.47
C ARG A 117 8.94 7.83 -8.96
N VAL A 118 9.89 7.34 -8.16
CA VAL A 118 9.82 7.47 -6.69
C VAL A 118 10.20 8.89 -6.27
N ASP A 119 11.19 9.45 -6.97
CA ASP A 119 11.59 10.84 -6.73
C ASP A 119 10.48 11.81 -7.17
N ALA A 120 9.78 11.55 -8.28
CA ALA A 120 8.62 12.35 -8.69
C ALA A 120 7.46 12.34 -7.66
N LEU A 121 7.30 11.28 -6.88
CA LEU A 121 6.29 11.23 -5.81
C LEU A 121 6.76 11.93 -4.52
N LYS A 122 8.04 11.88 -4.21
CA LYS A 122 8.63 12.71 -3.15
C LYS A 122 8.49 14.20 -3.50
N ASP A 123 8.78 14.55 -4.76
CA ASP A 123 8.62 15.92 -5.27
C ASP A 123 7.15 16.38 -5.25
N MET A 124 6.19 15.48 -5.42
CA MET A 124 4.75 15.80 -5.39
C MET A 124 4.18 15.99 -3.98
N ILE A 125 4.72 15.31 -2.95
CA ILE A 125 4.13 15.30 -1.60
C ILE A 125 4.98 16.11 -0.61
N GLY A 126 6.25 16.37 -0.91
CA GLY A 126 7.22 16.98 -0.01
C GLY A 126 7.79 16.00 1.03
N ASP A 127 9.04 16.23 1.41
CA ASP A 127 9.75 15.33 2.34
C ASP A 127 9.09 15.29 3.73
N GLU A 128 8.60 16.44 4.23
CA GLU A 128 7.96 16.53 5.54
C GLU A 128 6.66 15.73 5.62
N ILE A 129 5.83 15.80 4.57
CA ILE A 129 4.58 15.03 4.52
C ILE A 129 4.88 13.54 4.39
N SER A 130 5.88 13.17 3.58
CA SER A 130 6.32 11.79 3.43
C SER A 130 6.85 11.23 4.75
N ASN A 131 7.69 11.96 5.47
CA ASN A 131 8.22 11.57 6.76
C ASN A 131 7.12 11.45 7.83
N ALA A 132 6.21 12.42 7.90
CA ALA A 132 5.08 12.36 8.81
C ALA A 132 4.18 11.13 8.52
N LEU A 133 3.90 10.84 7.25
CA LEU A 133 3.12 9.68 6.83
C LEU A 133 3.83 8.36 7.19
N ASN A 134 5.14 8.28 6.92
CA ASN A 134 5.95 7.09 7.20
C ASN A 134 6.12 6.81 8.70
N SER A 135 6.03 7.84 9.54
CA SER A 135 6.07 7.70 11.00
C SER A 135 4.74 7.26 11.64
N LEU A 136 3.68 7.06 10.85
CA LEU A 136 2.43 6.47 11.35
C LEU A 136 2.54 4.95 11.41
N ASP A 137 1.84 4.34 12.38
CA ASP A 137 1.63 2.90 12.38
C ASP A 137 1.05 2.44 11.04
N VAL A 138 1.45 1.25 10.59
CA VAL A 138 1.09 0.70 9.28
C VAL A 138 -0.41 0.70 9.00
N ASP A 139 -1.23 0.43 10.00
CA ASP A 139 -2.70 0.43 9.88
C ASP A 139 -3.27 1.83 9.58
N PHE A 140 -2.73 2.87 10.24
CA PHE A 140 -3.13 4.26 10.03
C PHE A 140 -2.59 4.80 8.71
N ARG A 141 -1.33 4.50 8.40
CA ARG A 141 -0.71 4.86 7.12
C ARG A 141 -1.46 4.27 5.94
N THR A 142 -1.81 2.98 6.02
CA THR A 142 -2.53 2.26 4.97
C THR A 142 -3.88 2.91 4.63
N VAL A 143 -4.69 3.29 5.62
CA VAL A 143 -6.00 3.89 5.35
C VAL A 143 -5.89 5.29 4.73
N ILE A 144 -4.87 6.08 5.10
CA ILE A 144 -4.61 7.38 4.46
C ILE A 144 -4.19 7.17 3.01
N ILE A 145 -3.27 6.25 2.73
CA ILE A 145 -2.82 6.00 1.37
C ILE A 145 -4.00 5.56 0.49
N LEU A 146 -4.79 4.61 0.93
CA LEU A 146 -5.93 4.11 0.17
C LEU A 146 -6.97 5.20 -0.09
N CYS A 147 -7.29 6.03 0.91
CA CYS A 147 -8.31 7.07 0.78
C CYS A 147 -7.79 8.31 0.07
N ASP A 148 -6.72 8.91 0.61
CA ASP A 148 -6.32 10.27 0.26
C ASP A 148 -5.36 10.32 -0.93
N LEU A 149 -4.58 9.26 -1.19
CA LEU A 149 -3.65 9.18 -2.33
C LEU A 149 -4.21 8.34 -3.48
N GLU A 150 -4.84 7.22 -3.20
CA GLU A 150 -5.32 6.29 -4.23
C GLU A 150 -6.80 6.49 -4.59
N GLY A 151 -7.53 7.28 -3.78
CA GLY A 151 -8.91 7.70 -4.05
C GLY A 151 -9.96 6.61 -3.88
N PHE A 152 -9.69 5.55 -3.11
CA PHE A 152 -10.66 4.50 -2.85
C PHE A 152 -11.81 4.97 -1.96
N LYS A 153 -13.03 4.54 -2.30
CA LYS A 153 -14.21 4.74 -1.45
C LYS A 153 -14.14 3.85 -0.20
N TYR A 154 -14.85 4.22 0.85
CA TYR A 154 -14.82 3.48 2.12
C TYR A 154 -15.28 2.02 1.98
N GLU A 155 -16.25 1.76 1.10
CA GLU A 155 -16.73 0.41 0.78
C GLU A 155 -15.64 -0.45 0.09
N GLU A 156 -14.86 0.16 -0.79
CA GLU A 156 -13.73 -0.51 -1.46
C GLU A 156 -12.60 -0.76 -0.46
N MET A 157 -12.28 0.22 0.37
CA MET A 157 -11.28 0.07 1.44
C MET A 157 -11.67 -1.04 2.42
N ALA A 158 -12.93 -1.15 2.81
CA ALA A 158 -13.43 -2.21 3.67
C ALA A 158 -13.16 -3.60 3.07
N LYS A 159 -13.36 -3.74 1.74
CA LYS A 159 -13.07 -4.98 1.01
C LYS A 159 -11.56 -5.24 0.87
N ILE A 160 -10.76 -4.21 0.57
CA ILE A 160 -9.30 -4.32 0.44
C ILE A 160 -8.69 -4.73 1.78
N LEU A 161 -9.13 -4.10 2.86
CA LEU A 161 -8.56 -4.30 4.21
C LEU A 161 -9.15 -5.50 4.96
N ASP A 162 -10.29 -6.01 4.49
CA ASP A 162 -11.06 -7.06 5.15
C ASP A 162 -11.47 -6.68 6.57
N ILE A 163 -12.03 -5.46 6.72
CA ILE A 163 -12.52 -4.90 7.98
C ILE A 163 -13.88 -4.20 7.78
N PRO A 164 -14.70 -4.08 8.84
CA PRO A 164 -15.96 -3.36 8.75
C PRO A 164 -15.78 -1.89 8.32
N ILE A 165 -16.71 -1.35 7.55
CA ILE A 165 -16.68 0.05 7.09
C ILE A 165 -16.64 1.06 8.25
N GLY A 166 -17.25 0.74 9.39
CA GLY A 166 -17.15 1.54 10.61
C GLY A 166 -15.72 1.63 11.13
N THR A 167 -14.96 0.53 11.03
CA THR A 167 -13.54 0.49 11.39
C THR A 167 -12.70 1.31 10.40
N VAL A 168 -13.00 1.27 9.10
CA VAL A 168 -12.35 2.13 8.11
C VAL A 168 -12.51 3.61 8.48
N ARG A 169 -13.75 4.04 8.78
CA ARG A 169 -14.05 5.42 9.14
C ARG A 169 -13.31 5.88 10.40
N SER A 170 -13.36 5.08 11.46
CA SER A 170 -12.71 5.41 12.73
C SER A 170 -11.18 5.44 12.62
N ARG A 171 -10.59 4.46 11.90
CA ARG A 171 -9.14 4.45 11.62
C ARG A 171 -8.72 5.66 10.79
N LEU A 172 -9.45 5.99 9.73
CA LEU A 172 -9.12 7.13 8.88
C LEU A 172 -9.21 8.45 9.64
N HIS A 173 -10.27 8.62 10.46
CA HIS A 173 -10.40 9.81 11.31
C HIS A 173 -9.21 9.97 12.25
N ARG A 174 -8.84 8.90 12.97
CA ARG A 174 -7.69 8.92 13.89
C ARG A 174 -6.36 9.12 13.16
N ALA A 175 -6.17 8.47 12.02
CA ALA A 175 -4.98 8.62 11.20
C ALA A 175 -4.78 10.06 10.73
N ARG A 176 -5.85 10.73 10.28
CA ARG A 176 -5.79 12.15 9.88
C ARG A 176 -5.49 13.08 11.06
N GLN A 177 -6.02 12.79 12.25
CA GLN A 177 -5.66 13.54 13.46
C GLN A 177 -4.18 13.42 13.78
N LEU A 178 -3.64 12.20 13.81
CA LEU A 178 -2.21 11.97 14.05
C LEU A 178 -1.33 12.65 13.00
N LEU A 179 -1.73 12.59 11.72
CA LEU A 179 -1.00 13.27 10.65
C LEU A 179 -1.06 14.80 10.80
N LYS A 180 -2.21 15.36 11.16
CA LYS A 180 -2.37 16.80 11.45
C LYS A 180 -1.46 17.24 12.58
N GLU A 181 -1.36 16.47 13.67
CA GLU A 181 -0.46 16.77 14.80
C GLU A 181 1.00 16.80 14.34
N LYS A 182 1.45 15.77 13.61
CA LYS A 182 2.83 15.69 13.10
C LYS A 182 3.17 16.81 12.11
N LEU A 183 2.22 17.26 11.32
CA LEU A 183 2.43 18.32 10.32
C LEU A 183 2.12 19.74 10.85
N SER A 184 1.76 19.90 12.11
CA SER A 184 1.32 21.20 12.65
C SER A 184 2.38 22.30 12.54
N GLU A 185 3.64 22.00 12.81
CA GLU A 185 4.74 22.96 12.70
C GLU A 185 5.06 23.29 11.24
N TYR A 186 5.08 22.26 10.38
CA TYR A 186 5.27 22.45 8.95
C TYR A 186 4.17 23.29 8.33
N ALA A 187 2.90 23.04 8.66
CA ALA A 187 1.78 23.83 8.18
C ALA A 187 1.87 25.30 8.61
N LYS A 188 2.34 25.57 9.84
CA LYS A 188 2.59 26.94 10.32
C LYS A 188 3.71 27.63 9.52
N SER A 189 4.80 26.92 9.23
CA SER A 189 5.92 27.46 8.44
C SER A 189 5.51 27.83 7.02
N MET A 190 4.54 27.09 6.45
CA MET A 190 3.95 27.34 5.13
C MET A 190 2.82 28.38 5.14
N GLY A 191 2.54 29.03 6.30
CA GLY A 191 1.54 30.08 6.42
C GLY A 191 0.09 29.62 6.60
N TYR A 192 -0.14 28.32 6.78
CA TYR A 192 -1.47 27.79 7.10
C TYR A 192 -1.82 28.11 8.56
N LYS A 193 -2.92 28.84 8.76
CA LYS A 193 -3.46 29.09 10.12
C LYS A 193 -4.23 27.87 10.59
N ASN A 194 -4.02 27.46 11.87
CA ASN A 194 -4.88 26.46 12.49
C ASN A 194 -6.33 26.96 12.51
N THR A 195 -7.19 26.29 11.79
CA THR A 195 -8.65 26.41 11.90
C THR A 195 -9.14 25.33 12.83
#